data_3343506591c8d141acedbcfb5c0cb853
#
_entry.id   3343506591c8d141acedbcfb5c0cb853
#
_cell.length_a   1.000
_cell.length_b   1.000
_cell.length_c   1.000
_cell.angle_alpha   90.00
_cell.angle_beta   90.00
_cell.angle_gamma   90.00
#
_symmetry.space_group_name_H-M   'P 1'
#
loop_
_entity.id
_entity.type
_entity.pdbx_description
1 polymer ?
#
loop_
_entity_poly.entity_id
_entity_poly.type
_entity_poly.pdbx_seq_one_letter_code
_entity_poly.pdbx_strand_id
1 'polypeptide(L)'
;MKRTLAIGDIHGGFKALTQVLERAAVTENDTLIFLGDYVDGWSESSQIIQFLIELAEKQECIFIKGNHDAWTEDWLAFGKSEDVWLFNGGKSTVESYSDFSLEELEVHLEFFQRMKNYYVDDKNRLFIHAGYSSMHGP
;
A
#
# COMPACT_ATOMS: atom_id res chain seq x y z
N MET A 1 0.40 -26.07 -2.11
CA MET A 1 1.21 -25.59 -0.97
C MET A 1 0.85 -24.14 -0.69
N LYS A 2 0.56 -23.80 0.56
CA LYS A 2 0.27 -22.42 0.96
C LYS A 2 1.59 -21.69 1.27
N ARG A 3 1.85 -20.60 0.53
CA ARG A 3 3.05 -19.78 0.75
C ARG A 3 2.65 -18.44 1.36
N THR A 4 3.56 -17.83 2.08
CA THR A 4 3.48 -16.43 2.49
C THR A 4 4.54 -15.65 1.73
N LEU A 5 4.13 -14.66 0.96
CA LEU A 5 5.00 -13.83 0.14
C LEU A 5 4.96 -12.39 0.65
N ALA A 6 6.13 -11.81 0.88
CA ALA A 6 6.25 -10.41 1.28
C ALA A 6 6.64 -9.56 0.07
N ILE A 7 5.96 -8.46 -0.13
CA ILE A 7 6.19 -7.54 -1.24
C ILE A 7 6.64 -6.18 -0.67
N GLY A 8 7.79 -5.69 -1.11
CA GLY A 8 8.35 -4.41 -0.67
C GLY A 8 7.72 -3.22 -1.35
N ASP A 9 8.40 -2.08 -1.26
CA ASP A 9 7.95 -0.79 -1.77
C ASP A 9 7.57 -0.85 -3.25
N ILE A 10 6.44 -0.24 -3.60
CA ILE A 10 5.88 -0.25 -4.97
C ILE A 10 6.00 1.13 -5.62
N HIS A 11 5.74 2.19 -4.85
CA HIS A 11 5.88 3.59 -5.27
C HIS A 11 5.27 3.91 -6.63
N GLY A 12 4.02 3.49 -6.86
CA GLY A 12 3.30 3.81 -8.09
C GLY A 12 3.74 3.01 -9.32
N GLY A 13 4.57 1.99 -9.16
CA GLY A 13 5.07 1.15 -10.25
C GLY A 13 4.15 -0.02 -10.58
N PHE A 14 3.04 0.25 -11.24
CA PHE A 14 2.01 -0.76 -11.52
C PHE A 14 2.54 -1.92 -12.36
N LYS A 15 3.28 -1.62 -13.42
CA LYS A 15 3.84 -2.66 -14.29
C LYS A 15 4.83 -3.55 -13.53
N ALA A 16 5.65 -2.96 -12.67
CA ALA A 16 6.59 -3.72 -11.85
C ALA A 16 5.86 -4.65 -10.88
N LEU A 17 4.80 -4.14 -10.25
CA LEU A 17 3.98 -4.95 -9.33
C LEU A 17 3.37 -6.16 -10.06
N THR A 18 2.72 -5.93 -11.19
CA THR A 18 2.08 -7.03 -11.93
C THR A 18 3.11 -8.06 -12.41
N GLN A 19 4.28 -7.61 -12.86
CA GLN A 19 5.35 -8.53 -13.27
C GLN A 19 5.89 -9.36 -12.11
N VAL A 20 6.05 -8.76 -10.93
CA VAL A 20 6.51 -9.48 -9.74
C VAL A 20 5.53 -10.58 -9.35
N LEU A 21 4.23 -10.26 -9.32
CA LEU A 21 3.21 -11.25 -8.98
C LEU A 21 3.16 -12.39 -10.02
N GLU A 22 3.31 -12.06 -11.29
CA GLU A 22 3.36 -13.05 -12.37
C GLU A 22 4.58 -13.95 -12.25
N ARG A 23 5.77 -13.36 -12.08
CA ARG A 23 7.03 -14.13 -11.96
C ARG A 23 7.07 -15.01 -10.72
N ALA A 24 6.43 -14.56 -9.64
CA ALA A 24 6.30 -15.36 -8.41
C ALA A 24 5.25 -16.47 -8.57
N ALA A 25 4.52 -16.49 -9.69
CA ALA A 25 3.45 -17.45 -9.97
C ALA A 25 2.46 -17.51 -8.80
N VAL A 26 1.99 -16.34 -8.37
CA VAL A 26 1.06 -16.21 -7.24
C VAL A 26 -0.24 -16.97 -7.56
N THR A 27 -0.70 -17.73 -6.58
CA THR A 27 -1.96 -18.48 -6.66
C THR A 27 -2.90 -18.03 -5.56
N GLU A 28 -4.17 -18.38 -5.69
CA GLU A 28 -5.20 -18.08 -4.68
C GLU A 28 -4.92 -18.70 -3.31
N ASN A 29 -4.02 -19.69 -3.25
CA ASN A 29 -3.62 -20.32 -1.99
C ASN A 29 -2.52 -19.55 -1.24
N ASP A 30 -1.90 -18.57 -1.90
CA ASP A 30 -0.84 -17.79 -1.28
C ASP A 30 -1.42 -16.67 -0.40
N THR A 31 -0.70 -16.32 0.67
CA THR A 31 -0.95 -15.12 1.45
C THR A 31 0.06 -14.06 1.03
N LEU A 32 -0.43 -12.88 0.66
CA LEU A 32 0.41 -11.76 0.26
C LEU A 32 0.48 -10.73 1.39
N ILE A 33 1.69 -10.39 1.82
CA ILE A 33 1.92 -9.35 2.83
C ILE A 33 2.66 -8.21 2.15
N PHE A 34 1.96 -7.09 1.98
CA PHE A 34 2.53 -5.88 1.38
C PHE A 34 3.09 -5.00 2.49
N LEU A 35 4.34 -4.60 2.34
CA LEU A 35 5.09 -3.95 3.42
C LEU A 35 4.96 -2.43 3.45
N GLY A 36 4.13 -1.84 2.60
CA GLY A 36 3.89 -0.40 2.60
C GLY A 36 4.59 0.33 1.46
N ASP A 37 4.34 1.64 1.40
CA ASP A 37 4.82 2.54 0.34
C ASP A 37 4.33 2.10 -1.05
N TYR A 38 3.02 2.08 -1.20
CA TYR A 38 2.34 1.74 -2.46
C TYR A 38 2.39 2.88 -3.46
N VAL A 39 2.46 4.09 -2.98
CA VAL A 39 2.25 5.34 -3.70
C VAL A 39 3.54 6.16 -3.76
N ASP A 40 3.48 7.27 -4.49
CA ASP A 40 4.54 8.27 -4.63
C ASP A 40 5.75 7.78 -5.44
N GLY A 41 6.11 8.57 -6.42
CA GLY A 41 7.26 8.28 -7.30
C GLY A 41 6.82 8.07 -8.74
N TRP A 42 6.43 6.88 -9.10
CA TRP A 42 5.91 6.58 -10.44
C TRP A 42 4.47 7.08 -10.60
N SER A 43 3.96 7.05 -11.83
CA SER A 43 2.74 7.77 -12.19
C SER A 43 1.42 7.06 -11.88
N GLU A 44 1.46 5.82 -11.43
CA GLU A 44 0.26 4.97 -11.38
C GLU A 44 -0.19 4.62 -9.96
N SER A 45 -0.03 5.57 -9.01
CA SER A 45 -0.38 5.32 -7.61
C SER A 45 -1.85 4.96 -7.41
N SER A 46 -2.77 5.73 -7.99
CA SER A 46 -4.20 5.45 -7.84
C SER A 46 -4.59 4.11 -8.46
N GLN A 47 -3.97 3.76 -9.58
CA GLN A 47 -4.22 2.49 -10.26
C GLN A 47 -3.75 1.30 -9.42
N ILE A 48 -2.63 1.46 -8.70
CA ILE A 48 -2.13 0.43 -7.77
C ILE A 48 -3.12 0.22 -6.63
N ILE A 49 -3.58 1.28 -6.01
CA ILE A 49 -4.54 1.18 -4.90
C ILE A 49 -5.82 0.48 -5.37
N GLN A 50 -6.34 0.87 -6.53
CA GLN A 50 -7.53 0.21 -7.10
C GLN A 50 -7.28 -1.27 -7.35
N PHE A 51 -6.14 -1.61 -7.91
CA PHE A 51 -5.75 -3.00 -8.16
C PHE A 51 -5.68 -3.81 -6.85
N LEU A 52 -5.09 -3.24 -5.80
CA LEU A 52 -4.95 -3.92 -4.51
C LEU A 52 -6.30 -4.12 -3.81
N ILE A 53 -7.21 -3.14 -3.93
CA ILE A 53 -8.58 -3.28 -3.43
C ILE A 53 -9.27 -4.49 -4.09
N GLU A 54 -9.16 -4.59 -5.41
CA GLU A 54 -9.76 -5.68 -6.18
C GLU A 54 -9.07 -7.03 -5.90
N LEU A 55 -7.75 -7.01 -5.77
CA LEU A 55 -6.97 -8.21 -5.45
C LEU A 55 -7.40 -8.80 -4.09
N ALA A 56 -7.62 -7.95 -3.11
CA ALA A 56 -8.00 -8.36 -1.75
C ALA A 56 -9.38 -9.04 -1.69
N GLU A 57 -10.22 -8.88 -2.72
CA GLU A 57 -11.52 -9.56 -2.79
C GLU A 57 -11.38 -11.06 -3.05
N LYS A 58 -10.29 -11.48 -3.70
CA LYS A 58 -10.08 -12.87 -4.12
C LYS A 58 -8.79 -13.49 -3.60
N GLN A 59 -7.95 -12.72 -2.92
CA GLN A 59 -6.63 -13.13 -2.45
C GLN A 59 -6.50 -12.74 -0.98
N GLU A 60 -5.93 -13.61 -0.16
CA GLU A 60 -5.60 -13.25 1.21
C GLU A 60 -4.45 -12.25 1.21
N CYS A 61 -4.74 -11.02 1.61
CA CYS A 61 -3.78 -9.92 1.61
C CYS A 61 -3.73 -9.25 2.97
N ILE A 62 -2.50 -8.90 3.39
CA ILE A 62 -2.24 -8.05 4.55
C ILE A 62 -1.55 -6.80 4.01
N PHE A 63 -2.04 -5.62 4.40
CA PHE A 63 -1.48 -4.34 3.96
C PHE A 63 -0.90 -3.59 5.14
N ILE A 64 0.42 -3.41 5.13
CA ILE A 64 1.15 -2.62 6.12
C ILE A 64 1.25 -1.18 5.59
N LYS A 65 1.15 -0.21 6.48
CA LYS A 65 1.22 1.22 6.15
C LYS A 65 2.65 1.71 6.19
N GLY A 66 3.13 2.28 5.08
CA GLY A 66 4.38 3.00 5.03
C GLY A 66 4.18 4.49 5.31
N ASN A 67 5.28 5.23 5.43
CA ASN A 67 5.21 6.67 5.67
C ASN A 67 4.59 7.44 4.50
N HIS A 68 4.85 7.02 3.26
CA HIS A 68 4.23 7.64 2.09
C HIS A 68 2.71 7.40 2.05
N ASP A 69 2.27 6.25 2.52
CA ASP A 69 0.85 5.92 2.60
C ASP A 69 0.15 6.79 3.65
N ALA A 70 0.81 7.05 4.78
CA ALA A 70 0.28 7.94 5.81
C ALA A 70 0.09 9.37 5.30
N TRP A 71 1.04 9.89 4.53
CA TRP A 71 0.91 11.21 3.89
C TRP A 71 -0.27 11.24 2.91
N THR A 72 -0.44 10.20 2.12
CA THR A 72 -1.54 10.10 1.15
C THR A 72 -2.88 10.02 1.87
N GLU A 73 -2.96 9.26 2.95
CA GLU A 73 -4.16 9.17 3.78
C GLU A 73 -4.56 10.56 4.31
N ASP A 74 -3.62 11.33 4.85
CA ASP A 74 -3.88 12.67 5.36
C ASP A 74 -4.38 13.60 4.24
N TRP A 75 -3.81 13.49 3.06
CA TRP A 75 -4.27 14.27 1.92
C TRP A 75 -5.69 13.89 1.51
N LEU A 76 -6.00 12.60 1.42
CA LEU A 76 -7.35 12.13 1.06
C LEU A 76 -8.38 12.53 2.12
N ALA A 77 -8.03 12.46 3.40
CA ALA A 77 -8.94 12.75 4.51
C ALA A 77 -9.17 14.25 4.72
N PHE A 78 -8.11 15.06 4.61
CA PHE A 78 -8.13 16.46 5.04
C PHE A 78 -7.68 17.46 3.98
N GLY A 79 -7.26 16.99 2.80
CA GLY A 79 -6.66 17.85 1.79
C GLY A 79 -5.28 18.37 2.17
N LYS A 80 -4.65 17.78 3.19
CA LYS A 80 -3.36 18.22 3.69
C LYS A 80 -2.22 17.73 2.78
N SER A 81 -1.47 18.68 2.21
CA SER A 81 -0.34 18.38 1.33
C SER A 81 0.88 19.16 1.79
N GLU A 82 1.77 18.50 2.50
CA GLU A 82 3.02 19.13 2.97
C GLU A 82 4.05 19.14 1.83
N ASP A 83 4.88 20.19 1.80
CA ASP A 83 5.91 20.34 0.77
C ASP A 83 6.87 19.16 0.76
N VAL A 84 7.25 18.64 1.92
CA VAL A 84 8.14 17.49 2.04
C VAL A 84 7.58 16.27 1.30
N TRP A 85 6.27 16.06 1.41
CA TRP A 85 5.61 14.96 0.71
C TRP A 85 5.59 15.18 -0.79
N LEU A 86 5.18 16.38 -1.23
CA LEU A 86 5.08 16.71 -2.66
C LEU A 86 6.44 16.56 -3.35
N PHE A 87 7.52 17.00 -2.69
CA PHE A 87 8.88 16.86 -3.21
C PHE A 87 9.40 15.42 -3.21
N ASN A 88 8.84 14.56 -2.37
CA ASN A 88 9.24 13.15 -2.27
C ASN A 88 8.28 12.20 -3.01
N GLY A 89 7.66 12.68 -4.07
CA GLY A 89 6.85 11.86 -4.97
C GLY A 89 5.34 12.05 -4.83
N GLY A 90 4.88 12.80 -3.82
CA GLY A 90 3.46 13.01 -3.58
C GLY A 90 2.73 13.71 -4.71
N LYS A 91 3.43 14.57 -5.46
CA LYS A 91 2.86 15.26 -6.60
C LYS A 91 2.30 14.26 -7.64
N SER A 92 3.05 13.19 -7.94
CA SER A 92 2.59 12.18 -8.89
C SER A 92 1.35 11.46 -8.40
N THR A 93 1.24 11.24 -7.09
CA THR A 93 0.07 10.62 -6.47
C THR A 93 -1.15 11.53 -6.63
N VAL A 94 -1.04 12.80 -6.27
CA VAL A 94 -2.12 13.78 -6.44
C VAL A 94 -2.60 13.80 -7.90
N GLU A 95 -1.67 13.87 -8.84
CA GLU A 95 -1.99 13.86 -10.28
C GLU A 95 -2.72 12.58 -10.70
N SER A 96 -2.35 11.43 -10.13
CA SER A 96 -2.99 10.15 -10.48
C SER A 96 -4.45 10.07 -10.04
N TYR A 97 -4.88 10.94 -9.12
CA TYR A 97 -6.25 10.99 -8.62
C TYR A 97 -7.10 12.08 -9.29
N SER A 98 -6.57 12.78 -10.29
CA SER A 98 -7.23 13.96 -10.88
C SER A 98 -8.63 13.70 -11.44
N ASP A 99 -8.90 12.49 -11.92
CA ASP A 99 -10.19 12.13 -12.54
C ASP A 99 -11.13 11.39 -11.58
N PHE A 100 -10.76 11.25 -10.31
CA PHE A 100 -11.55 10.50 -9.34
C PHE A 100 -12.75 11.32 -8.85
N SER A 101 -13.90 10.67 -8.72
CA SER A 101 -15.07 11.22 -8.05
C SER A 101 -14.87 11.22 -6.52
N LEU A 102 -15.69 11.99 -5.80
CA LEU A 102 -15.65 11.97 -4.34
C LEU A 102 -15.93 10.58 -3.77
N GLU A 103 -16.84 9.83 -4.39
CA GLU A 103 -17.16 8.47 -3.96
C GLU A 103 -15.97 7.54 -4.12
N GLU A 104 -15.27 7.64 -5.25
CA GLU A 104 -14.07 6.84 -5.51
C GLU A 104 -12.93 7.19 -4.54
N LEU A 105 -12.76 8.48 -4.23
CA LEU A 105 -11.78 8.93 -3.24
C LEU A 105 -12.09 8.36 -1.84
N GLU A 106 -13.36 8.30 -1.46
CA GLU A 106 -13.77 7.72 -0.18
C GLU A 106 -13.42 6.24 -0.07
N VAL A 107 -13.65 5.48 -1.13
CA VAL A 107 -13.30 4.05 -1.16
C VAL A 107 -11.80 3.86 -0.96
N HIS A 108 -10.99 4.68 -1.62
CA HIS A 108 -9.54 4.62 -1.46
C HIS A 108 -9.10 5.07 -0.07
N LEU A 109 -9.71 6.11 0.48
CA LEU A 109 -9.42 6.57 1.84
C LEU A 109 -9.66 5.44 2.86
N GLU A 110 -10.79 4.74 2.76
CA GLU A 110 -11.07 3.58 3.61
C GLU A 110 -9.98 2.53 3.53
N PHE A 111 -9.49 2.25 2.33
CA PHE A 111 -8.41 1.29 2.13
C PHE A 111 -7.15 1.69 2.91
N PHE A 112 -6.76 2.97 2.84
CA PHE A 112 -5.62 3.47 3.62
C PHE A 112 -5.87 3.40 5.13
N GLN A 113 -7.08 3.73 5.56
CA GLN A 113 -7.44 3.70 6.98
C GLN A 113 -7.41 2.29 7.58
N ARG A 114 -7.62 1.27 6.78
CA ARG A 114 -7.59 -0.14 7.20
C ARG A 114 -6.19 -0.75 7.20
N MET A 115 -5.20 -0.06 6.67
CA MET A 115 -3.82 -0.55 6.68
C MET A 115 -3.32 -0.70 8.11
N LYS A 116 -2.51 -1.73 8.33
CA LYS A 116 -1.94 -2.04 9.65
C LYS A 116 -0.57 -1.39 9.80
N ASN A 117 -0.23 -1.00 11.02
CA ASN A 117 1.11 -0.49 11.31
C ASN A 117 2.14 -1.63 11.35
N TYR A 118 1.69 -2.82 11.72
CA TYR A 118 2.50 -4.04 11.72
C TYR A 118 1.57 -5.26 11.67
N TYR A 119 2.15 -6.42 11.41
CA TYR A 119 1.44 -7.69 11.42
C TYR A 119 2.34 -8.79 11.97
N VAL A 120 1.80 -9.63 12.85
CA VAL A 120 2.49 -10.82 13.35
C VAL A 120 1.69 -12.03 12.88
N ASP A 121 2.33 -12.94 12.17
CA ASP A 121 1.66 -14.13 11.63
C ASP A 121 1.60 -15.28 12.66
N ASP A 122 0.97 -16.38 12.27
CA ASP A 122 0.82 -17.57 13.10
C ASP A 122 2.14 -18.29 13.42
N LYS A 123 3.20 -17.96 12.71
CA LYS A 123 4.57 -18.45 12.97
C LYS A 123 5.39 -17.47 13.80
N ASN A 124 4.75 -16.46 14.38
CA ASN A 124 5.36 -15.43 15.19
C ASN A 124 6.43 -14.62 14.43
N ARG A 125 6.18 -14.37 13.14
CA ARG A 125 7.04 -13.51 12.32
C ARG A 125 6.44 -12.11 12.27
N LEU A 126 7.27 -11.09 12.51
CA LEU A 126 6.85 -9.69 12.48
C LEU A 126 7.08 -9.10 11.09
N PHE A 127 6.04 -8.45 10.56
CA PHE A 127 6.09 -7.70 9.31
C PHE A 127 5.81 -6.23 9.62
N ILE A 128 6.72 -5.35 9.23
CA ILE A 128 6.63 -3.93 9.50
C ILE A 128 7.37 -3.16 8.40
N HIS A 129 6.91 -1.95 8.10
CA HIS A 129 7.50 -1.16 7.01
C HIS A 129 8.92 -0.68 7.32
N ALA A 130 9.12 -0.11 8.49
CA ALA A 130 10.43 0.43 8.89
C ALA A 130 10.93 -0.27 10.14
N GLY A 131 10.75 0.32 11.29
CA GLY A 131 11.19 -0.25 12.54
C GLY A 131 10.25 0.12 13.67
N TYR A 132 10.60 -0.26 14.88
CA TYR A 132 9.84 0.10 16.07
C TYR A 132 10.79 0.38 17.22
N SER A 133 10.26 1.14 18.18
CA SER A 133 10.99 1.37 19.45
C SER A 133 10.70 0.23 20.41
N SER A 134 11.75 -0.32 21.04
CA SER A 134 11.60 -1.35 22.06
C SER A 134 10.77 -0.88 23.27
N MET A 135 10.69 0.45 23.46
CA MET A 135 9.88 1.04 24.55
C MET A 135 8.37 0.98 24.26
N HIS A 136 8.01 0.97 22.99
CA HIS A 136 6.60 1.02 22.56
C HIS A 136 6.13 -0.28 21.91
N GLY A 137 7.05 -1.20 21.64
CA GLY A 137 6.76 -2.46 20.97
C GLY A 137 6.40 -2.30 19.50
N PRO A 138 6.15 -3.40 18.81
CA PRO A 138 5.64 -3.34 17.43
C PRO A 138 4.17 -2.95 17.40
#